data_7568d0a87e9803d9a3262b80a12ca8af
#
_entry.id   7568d0a87e9803d9a3262b80a12ca8af
#
_cell.length_a   1.000
_cell.length_b   1.000
_cell.length_c   1.000
_cell.angle_alpha   90.00
_cell.angle_beta   90.00
_cell.angle_gamma   90.00
#
_symmetry.space_group_name_H-M   'P 1'
#
loop_
_entity.id
_entity.type
_entity.pdbx_description
1 polymer ?
#
loop_
_entity_poly.entity_id
_entity_poly.type
_entity_poly.pdbx_seq_one_letter_code
_entity_poly.pdbx_strand_id
1 'polypeptide(L)'
;MRKRLWTAAIAVAALGAAAAWWGATSRPGEQARAQAALPASEPRVVAQAQIVPIDGIVEVRPLMEGKVLRVLVQPGDRVAANQLLAEIESGIPKAAVDQREADMKSASERLALAAEGVRPEDREALAAAAEAAKNEADLAQDRWQRQRRLLEQGFISQQALNEAERSALAAQARAREAEMRAKAGVAGGRPGEVRAAGEQLAAASAALNQGKIVLSRTKIVAPVGGIIMTRSVNPGDILGSNAIAPTLFRLVNPERIEVRLELEELLASRVAIGLPVTFVLPGGKVPVGRGKVTRIAPQVEKRTIGADDARVRADSMVRPAWSDFTPANKDDAFPVNFRLEAWVQPFSASLRHSRD
;
A
#
# COMPACT_ATOMS: atom_id res chain seq x y z
N MET A 1 55.49 -13.21 -101.09
CA MET A 1 55.37 -14.25 -100.04
C MET A 1 56.05 -13.85 -98.70
N ARG A 2 56.46 -12.61 -98.41
CA ARG A 2 57.20 -12.22 -97.19
C ARG A 2 56.37 -11.43 -96.13
N LYS A 3 55.11 -11.12 -96.39
CA LYS A 3 54.26 -10.35 -95.40
C LYS A 3 53.36 -11.19 -94.48
N ARG A 4 53.27 -12.51 -94.70
CA ARG A 4 52.42 -13.37 -93.91
C ARG A 4 53.13 -14.04 -92.68
N LEU A 5 54.46 -14.01 -92.65
CA LEU A 5 55.22 -14.62 -91.54
C LEU A 5 55.44 -13.71 -90.30
N TRP A 6 55.30 -12.41 -90.50
CA TRP A 6 55.45 -11.43 -89.42
C TRP A 6 54.19 -11.27 -88.50
N THR A 7 53.01 -11.51 -89.07
CA THR A 7 51.78 -11.42 -88.30
C THR A 7 51.59 -12.62 -87.37
N ALA A 8 52.13 -13.80 -87.63
CA ALA A 8 52.07 -14.95 -86.77
C ALA A 8 53.01 -14.84 -85.57
N ALA A 9 54.16 -14.19 -85.71
CA ALA A 9 55.12 -14.03 -84.61
C ALA A 9 54.62 -13.02 -83.52
N ILE A 10 53.92 -11.96 -83.96
CA ILE A 10 53.34 -10.99 -82.98
C ILE A 10 52.14 -11.54 -82.22
N ALA A 11 51.34 -12.43 -82.82
CA ALA A 11 50.21 -13.06 -82.14
C ALA A 11 50.64 -14.07 -81.09
N VAL A 12 51.73 -14.80 -81.26
CA VAL A 12 52.28 -15.73 -80.29
C VAL A 12 52.94 -15.01 -79.09
N ALA A 13 53.59 -13.88 -79.34
CA ALA A 13 54.21 -13.08 -78.27
C ALA A 13 53.14 -12.38 -77.37
N ALA A 14 51.99 -11.96 -77.97
CA ALA A 14 50.89 -11.35 -77.24
C ALA A 14 50.13 -12.37 -76.32
N LEU A 15 49.99 -13.59 -76.80
CA LEU A 15 49.36 -14.69 -76.00
C LEU A 15 50.28 -15.18 -74.87
N GLY A 16 51.61 -15.17 -75.03
CA GLY A 16 52.56 -15.48 -73.99
C GLY A 16 52.59 -14.44 -72.85
N ALA A 17 52.51 -13.15 -73.23
CA ALA A 17 52.46 -12.05 -72.25
C ALA A 17 51.15 -12.00 -71.45
N ALA A 18 50.00 -12.34 -72.04
CA ALA A 18 48.72 -12.41 -71.40
C ALA A 18 48.64 -13.60 -70.43
N ALA A 19 49.21 -14.76 -70.73
CA ALA A 19 49.28 -15.91 -69.84
C ALA A 19 50.24 -15.70 -68.66
N ALA A 20 51.36 -14.97 -68.86
CA ALA A 20 52.25 -14.62 -67.74
C ALA A 20 51.66 -13.54 -66.80
N TRP A 21 50.83 -12.62 -67.32
CA TRP A 21 50.17 -11.60 -66.48
C TRP A 21 48.98 -12.18 -65.72
N TRP A 22 48.28 -13.20 -66.19
CA TRP A 22 47.21 -13.86 -65.50
C TRP A 22 47.72 -14.83 -64.41
N GLY A 23 48.84 -15.47 -64.61
CA GLY A 23 49.47 -16.35 -63.61
C GLY A 23 50.13 -15.58 -62.47
N ALA A 24 50.42 -14.27 -62.60
CA ALA A 24 51.02 -13.43 -61.58
C ALA A 24 49.99 -12.78 -60.61
N THR A 25 48.72 -12.77 -60.96
CA THR A 25 47.63 -12.15 -60.15
C THR A 25 46.84 -13.15 -59.30
N SER A 26 47.06 -14.44 -59.48
CA SER A 26 46.38 -15.47 -58.67
C SER A 26 47.35 -16.11 -57.67
N ARG A 27 47.61 -15.44 -56.54
CA ARG A 27 48.29 -16.04 -55.39
C ARG A 27 47.23 -16.77 -54.56
N PRO A 28 47.21 -18.13 -54.55
CA PRO A 28 46.23 -18.91 -53.79
C PRO A 28 46.34 -18.78 -52.26
N GLY A 29 47.39 -18.08 -51.78
CA GLY A 29 47.65 -17.96 -50.36
C GLY A 29 46.97 -16.77 -49.65
N GLU A 30 46.49 -15.78 -50.41
CA GLU A 30 45.91 -14.57 -49.79
C GLU A 30 44.40 -14.67 -49.64
N GLN A 31 43.71 -15.45 -50.49
CA GLN A 31 42.29 -15.73 -50.31
C GLN A 31 42.01 -16.77 -49.21
N ALA A 32 42.95 -17.64 -48.91
CA ALA A 32 42.85 -18.58 -47.79
C ALA A 32 43.09 -17.89 -46.43
N ARG A 33 43.79 -16.76 -46.39
CA ARG A 33 43.98 -15.95 -45.16
C ARG A 33 42.88 -14.95 -44.90
N ALA A 34 42.16 -14.51 -45.91
CA ALA A 34 41.00 -13.61 -45.76
C ALA A 34 39.73 -14.34 -45.24
N GLN A 35 39.65 -15.66 -45.39
CA GLN A 35 38.55 -16.48 -44.87
C GLN A 35 38.79 -16.99 -43.43
N ALA A 36 39.96 -16.74 -42.81
CA ALA A 36 40.31 -17.26 -41.51
C ALA A 36 40.15 -16.28 -40.35
N ALA A 37 39.44 -15.20 -40.52
CA ALA A 37 39.17 -14.27 -39.43
C ALA A 37 37.75 -13.69 -39.48
N LEU A 38 36.76 -14.56 -39.48
CA LEU A 38 35.53 -14.20 -38.78
C LEU A 38 35.93 -14.12 -37.28
N PRO A 39 35.74 -12.98 -36.63
CA PRO A 39 35.99 -12.94 -35.19
C PRO A 39 35.14 -14.03 -34.59
N ALA A 40 35.77 -14.99 -33.90
CA ALA A 40 35.09 -16.01 -33.15
C ALA A 40 34.07 -15.28 -32.26
N SER A 41 32.77 -15.45 -32.56
CA SER A 41 31.74 -14.88 -31.74
C SER A 41 32.00 -15.40 -30.34
N GLU A 42 32.32 -14.49 -29.40
CA GLU A 42 32.51 -14.87 -28.02
C GLU A 42 31.39 -15.82 -27.62
N PRO A 43 31.69 -16.94 -26.96
CA PRO A 43 30.68 -17.90 -26.55
C PRO A 43 29.65 -17.14 -25.71
N ARG A 44 28.42 -17.04 -26.15
CA ARG A 44 27.33 -16.37 -25.45
C ARG A 44 26.19 -17.34 -25.23
N VAL A 45 25.55 -17.26 -24.08
CA VAL A 45 24.28 -17.95 -23.82
C VAL A 45 23.16 -17.02 -24.29
N VAL A 46 22.38 -17.49 -25.23
CA VAL A 46 21.19 -16.78 -25.71
C VAL A 46 19.99 -17.29 -24.92
N ALA A 47 19.20 -16.39 -24.35
CA ALA A 47 18.01 -16.70 -23.59
C ALA A 47 16.84 -15.83 -24.05
N GLN A 48 15.63 -16.38 -24.00
CA GLN A 48 14.42 -15.57 -24.11
C GLN A 48 14.27 -14.73 -22.85
N ALA A 49 13.86 -13.48 -23.04
CA ALA A 49 13.76 -12.51 -21.97
C ALA A 49 12.44 -11.73 -22.06
N GLN A 50 11.95 -11.31 -20.91
CA GLN A 50 10.73 -10.52 -20.81
C GLN A 50 10.86 -9.49 -19.69
N ILE A 51 10.44 -8.26 -19.97
CA ILE A 51 10.39 -7.21 -18.96
C ILE A 51 9.24 -7.49 -18.01
N VAL A 52 9.53 -7.58 -16.72
CA VAL A 52 8.54 -7.83 -15.67
C VAL A 52 8.68 -6.78 -14.56
N PRO A 53 7.60 -6.41 -13.89
CA PRO A 53 7.68 -5.52 -12.74
C PRO A 53 8.25 -6.27 -11.53
N ILE A 54 9.16 -5.65 -10.78
CA ILE A 54 9.75 -6.23 -9.56
C ILE A 54 8.67 -6.54 -8.52
N ASP A 55 7.72 -5.63 -8.35
CA ASP A 55 6.63 -5.74 -7.36
C ASP A 55 5.43 -6.57 -7.88
N GLY A 56 5.55 -7.11 -9.10
CA GLY A 56 4.44 -7.79 -9.76
C GLY A 56 3.36 -6.83 -10.27
N ILE A 57 2.28 -7.42 -10.76
CA ILE A 57 1.09 -6.68 -11.18
C ILE A 57 0.14 -6.62 -10.00
N VAL A 58 -0.20 -5.40 -9.56
CA VAL A 58 -1.12 -5.18 -8.46
C VAL A 58 -2.56 -5.22 -8.98
N GLU A 59 -3.34 -6.16 -8.49
CA GLU A 59 -4.75 -6.30 -8.81
C GLU A 59 -5.62 -5.57 -7.79
N VAL A 60 -6.39 -4.61 -8.26
CA VAL A 60 -7.37 -3.89 -7.44
C VAL A 60 -8.73 -4.56 -7.60
N ARG A 61 -9.27 -5.04 -6.49
CA ARG A 61 -10.56 -5.71 -6.40
C ARG A 61 -11.50 -4.91 -5.50
N PRO A 62 -12.83 -5.00 -5.70
CA PRO A 62 -13.78 -4.32 -4.83
C PRO A 62 -13.76 -4.93 -3.43
N LEU A 63 -13.89 -4.08 -2.40
CA LEU A 63 -13.98 -4.50 -1.00
C LEU A 63 -15.43 -4.69 -0.54
N MET A 64 -16.39 -4.30 -1.38
CA MET A 64 -17.82 -4.44 -1.12
C MET A 64 -18.60 -4.54 -2.43
N GLU A 65 -19.80 -5.07 -2.34
CA GLU A 65 -20.79 -5.11 -3.44
C GLU A 65 -21.47 -3.76 -3.64
N GLY A 66 -22.01 -3.54 -4.83
CA GLY A 66 -22.80 -2.37 -5.16
C GLY A 66 -22.66 -1.94 -6.62
N LYS A 67 -23.41 -0.93 -7.02
CA LYS A 67 -23.38 -0.37 -8.36
C LYS A 67 -22.23 0.64 -8.49
N VAL A 68 -21.45 0.53 -9.55
CA VAL A 68 -20.40 1.50 -9.87
C VAL A 68 -21.04 2.79 -10.41
N LEU A 69 -20.84 3.90 -9.71
CA LEU A 69 -21.35 5.20 -10.12
C LEU A 69 -20.47 5.84 -11.19
N ARG A 70 -19.16 5.83 -10.97
CA ARG A 70 -18.21 6.46 -11.89
C ARG A 70 -16.84 5.79 -11.82
N VAL A 71 -16.14 5.85 -12.93
CA VAL A 71 -14.75 5.43 -13.08
C VAL A 71 -13.97 6.65 -13.54
N LEU A 72 -12.87 6.96 -12.85
CA LEU A 72 -12.12 8.22 -13.01
C LEU A 72 -10.82 8.06 -13.78
N VAL A 73 -10.46 6.82 -14.13
CA VAL A 73 -9.19 6.50 -14.77
C VAL A 73 -9.37 5.60 -15.98
N GLN A 74 -8.41 5.67 -16.89
CA GLN A 74 -8.33 4.87 -18.11
C GLN A 74 -7.04 4.06 -18.16
N PRO A 75 -6.96 3.00 -18.97
CA PRO A 75 -5.70 2.32 -19.26
C PRO A 75 -4.66 3.31 -19.82
N GLY A 76 -3.46 3.27 -19.28
CA GLY A 76 -2.37 4.20 -19.60
C GLY A 76 -2.22 5.37 -18.62
N ASP A 77 -3.23 5.67 -17.80
CA ASP A 77 -3.14 6.77 -16.82
C ASP A 77 -2.13 6.45 -15.72
N ARG A 78 -1.35 7.47 -15.34
CA ARG A 78 -0.47 7.43 -14.17
C ARG A 78 -1.26 7.85 -12.93
N VAL A 79 -1.20 7.02 -11.90
CA VAL A 79 -1.91 7.23 -10.63
C VAL A 79 -0.95 7.23 -9.45
N ALA A 80 -1.26 8.05 -8.45
CA ALA A 80 -0.55 8.05 -7.17
C ALA A 80 -1.15 7.02 -6.20
N ALA A 81 -0.40 6.63 -5.18
CA ALA A 81 -0.94 5.81 -4.09
C ALA A 81 -2.11 6.55 -3.40
N ASN A 82 -3.17 5.80 -3.05
CA ASN A 82 -4.44 6.31 -2.50
C ASN A 82 -5.26 7.22 -3.43
N GLN A 83 -4.89 7.34 -4.71
CA GLN A 83 -5.70 8.04 -5.69
C GLN A 83 -7.02 7.30 -5.95
N LEU A 84 -8.13 8.02 -6.02
CA LEU A 84 -9.46 7.47 -6.31
C LEU A 84 -9.52 7.01 -7.77
N LEU A 85 -9.85 5.74 -7.98
CA LEU A 85 -9.97 5.10 -9.30
C LEU A 85 -11.42 4.98 -9.74
N ALA A 86 -12.29 4.55 -8.83
CA ALA A 86 -13.72 4.39 -9.08
C ALA A 86 -14.51 4.57 -7.78
N GLU A 87 -15.81 4.78 -7.90
CA GLU A 87 -16.72 4.99 -6.79
C GLU A 87 -17.95 4.10 -6.94
N ILE A 88 -18.25 3.36 -5.87
CA ILE A 88 -19.45 2.53 -5.73
C ILE A 88 -20.56 3.38 -5.08
N GLU A 89 -21.80 3.05 -5.33
CA GLU A 89 -22.95 3.69 -4.72
C GLU A 89 -22.85 3.69 -3.19
N SER A 90 -22.88 4.89 -2.61
CA SER A 90 -22.63 5.12 -1.19
C SER A 90 -23.86 5.60 -0.41
N GLY A 91 -25.05 5.61 -1.03
CA GLY A 91 -26.25 6.15 -0.40
C GLY A 91 -26.59 5.51 0.93
N ILE A 92 -26.64 4.17 0.99
CA ILE A 92 -26.94 3.42 2.22
C ILE A 92 -25.79 3.54 3.25
N PRO A 93 -24.50 3.30 2.91
CA PRO A 93 -23.40 3.50 3.84
C PRO A 93 -23.31 4.92 4.39
N LYS A 94 -23.57 5.93 3.57
CA LYS A 94 -23.57 7.33 4.00
C LYS A 94 -24.68 7.62 5.00
N ALA A 95 -25.93 7.21 4.70
CA ALA A 95 -27.05 7.37 5.63
C ALA A 95 -26.80 6.66 6.97
N ALA A 96 -26.14 5.48 6.94
CA ALA A 96 -25.76 4.78 8.16
C ALA A 96 -24.69 5.54 8.98
N VAL A 97 -23.76 6.22 8.33
CA VAL A 97 -22.79 7.11 9.02
C VAL A 97 -23.49 8.30 9.64
N ASP A 98 -24.38 8.97 8.91
CA ASP A 98 -25.14 10.13 9.38
C ASP A 98 -25.99 9.75 10.63
N GLN A 99 -26.62 8.58 10.62
CA GLN A 99 -27.37 8.05 11.78
C GLN A 99 -26.44 7.84 12.99
N ARG A 100 -25.31 7.18 12.81
CA ARG A 100 -24.36 6.91 13.92
C ARG A 100 -23.71 8.18 14.45
N GLU A 101 -23.54 9.20 13.62
CA GLU A 101 -23.07 10.52 14.06
C GLU A 101 -24.10 11.21 14.96
N ALA A 102 -25.38 11.12 14.62
CA ALA A 102 -26.46 11.59 15.48
C ALA A 102 -26.53 10.84 16.81
N ASP A 103 -26.34 9.51 16.80
CA ASP A 103 -26.30 8.68 18.01
C ASP A 103 -25.12 9.07 18.91
N MET A 104 -23.93 9.26 18.33
CA MET A 104 -22.76 9.71 19.08
C MET A 104 -22.98 11.11 19.70
N LYS A 105 -23.58 12.04 18.94
CA LYS A 105 -23.92 13.36 19.45
C LYS A 105 -24.91 13.27 20.63
N SER A 106 -25.96 12.45 20.49
CA SER A 106 -26.92 12.22 21.57
C SER A 106 -26.25 11.64 22.83
N ALA A 107 -25.29 10.71 22.67
CA ALA A 107 -24.54 10.16 23.80
C ALA A 107 -23.62 11.22 24.44
N SER A 108 -23.01 12.12 23.64
CA SER A 108 -22.19 13.21 24.18
C SER A 108 -23.00 14.21 25.00
N GLU A 109 -24.22 14.53 24.55
CA GLU A 109 -25.13 15.41 25.31
C GLU A 109 -25.56 14.77 26.63
N ARG A 110 -25.83 13.43 26.63
CA ARG A 110 -26.14 12.70 27.85
C ARG A 110 -24.98 12.69 28.86
N LEU A 111 -23.75 12.56 28.36
CA LEU A 111 -22.56 12.67 29.20
C LEU A 111 -22.44 14.07 29.82
N ALA A 112 -22.64 15.12 29.02
CA ALA A 112 -22.61 16.50 29.48
C ALA A 112 -23.66 16.74 30.58
N LEU A 113 -24.91 16.30 30.37
CA LEU A 113 -25.97 16.38 31.39
C LEU A 113 -25.65 15.59 32.65
N ALA A 114 -25.11 14.36 32.50
CA ALA A 114 -24.70 13.55 33.65
C ALA A 114 -23.56 14.18 34.45
N ALA A 115 -22.62 14.86 33.77
CA ALA A 115 -21.51 15.55 34.40
C ALA A 115 -21.92 16.86 35.10
N GLU A 116 -22.87 17.58 34.52
CA GLU A 116 -23.40 18.83 35.12
C GLU A 116 -24.07 18.56 36.49
N GLY A 117 -24.75 17.44 36.64
CA GLY A 117 -25.43 17.03 37.87
C GLY A 117 -26.64 17.89 38.19
N VAL A 118 -26.71 18.44 39.42
CA VAL A 118 -27.81 19.31 39.87
C VAL A 118 -27.72 20.67 39.22
N ARG A 119 -28.86 21.19 38.75
CA ARG A 119 -28.91 22.50 38.07
C ARG A 119 -28.42 23.65 38.98
N PRO A 120 -27.83 24.72 38.42
CA PRO A 120 -27.34 25.87 39.20
C PRO A 120 -28.37 26.45 40.16
N GLU A 121 -29.65 26.56 39.69
CA GLU A 121 -30.74 27.12 40.49
C GLU A 121 -31.09 26.21 41.68
N ASP A 122 -31.10 24.91 41.48
CA ASP A 122 -31.36 23.94 42.54
C ASP A 122 -30.22 23.90 43.55
N ARG A 123 -28.96 24.11 43.13
CA ARG A 123 -27.80 24.22 44.01
C ARG A 123 -27.88 25.46 44.89
N GLU A 124 -28.32 26.59 44.35
CA GLU A 124 -28.54 27.80 45.08
C GLU A 124 -29.66 27.63 46.12
N ALA A 125 -30.77 27.00 45.75
CA ALA A 125 -31.86 26.69 46.67
C ALA A 125 -31.41 25.76 47.80
N LEU A 126 -30.60 24.75 47.51
CA LEU A 126 -30.03 23.84 48.56
C LEU A 126 -29.07 24.59 49.49
N ALA A 127 -28.26 25.51 48.97
CA ALA A 127 -27.37 26.33 49.76
C ALA A 127 -28.14 27.27 50.69
N ALA A 128 -29.17 27.96 50.17
CA ALA A 128 -30.04 28.80 50.98
C ALA A 128 -30.78 28.02 52.09
N ALA A 129 -31.25 26.82 51.79
CA ALA A 129 -31.87 25.94 52.79
C ALA A 129 -30.88 25.52 53.88
N ALA A 130 -29.65 25.23 53.54
CA ALA A 130 -28.58 24.89 54.47
C ALA A 130 -28.26 26.06 55.41
N GLU A 131 -28.17 27.29 54.86
CA GLU A 131 -27.95 28.49 55.62
C GLU A 131 -29.11 28.82 56.58
N ALA A 132 -30.37 28.66 56.13
CA ALA A 132 -31.55 28.82 56.97
C ALA A 132 -31.56 27.82 58.14
N ALA A 133 -31.31 26.56 57.88
CA ALA A 133 -31.22 25.50 58.89
C ALA A 133 -30.08 25.75 59.89
N LYS A 134 -28.95 26.26 59.45
CA LYS A 134 -27.83 26.67 60.31
C LYS A 134 -28.22 27.80 61.24
N ASN A 135 -28.85 28.84 60.72
CA ASN A 135 -29.32 29.97 61.52
C ASN A 135 -30.33 29.57 62.57
N GLU A 136 -31.24 28.60 62.24
CA GLU A 136 -32.17 28.02 63.21
C GLU A 136 -31.44 27.22 64.30
N ALA A 137 -30.40 26.46 63.92
CA ALA A 137 -29.61 25.68 64.93
C ALA A 137 -28.80 26.63 65.83
N ASP A 138 -28.24 27.71 65.34
CA ASP A 138 -27.51 28.71 66.07
C ASP A 138 -28.45 29.40 67.09
N LEU A 139 -29.66 29.76 66.64
CA LEU A 139 -30.67 30.36 67.54
C LEU A 139 -31.11 29.39 68.65
N ALA A 140 -31.34 28.11 68.33
CA ALA A 140 -31.70 27.10 69.32
C ALA A 140 -30.57 26.83 70.30
N GLN A 141 -29.31 26.84 69.83
CA GLN A 141 -28.13 26.69 70.71
C GLN A 141 -27.98 27.90 71.66
N ASP A 142 -28.21 29.11 71.21
CA ASP A 142 -28.18 30.32 72.06
C ASP A 142 -29.29 30.31 73.11
N ARG A 143 -30.47 29.83 72.74
CA ARG A 143 -31.59 29.65 73.68
C ARG A 143 -31.22 28.67 74.78
N TRP A 144 -30.65 27.49 74.41
CA TRP A 144 -30.18 26.48 75.33
C TRP A 144 -29.10 27.03 76.29
N GLN A 145 -28.12 27.75 75.77
CA GLN A 145 -27.05 28.38 76.54
C GLN A 145 -27.61 29.43 77.55
N ARG A 146 -28.57 30.23 77.10
CA ARG A 146 -29.25 31.17 78.06
C ARG A 146 -30.01 30.46 79.11
N GLN A 147 -30.78 29.39 78.81
CA GLN A 147 -31.51 28.61 79.79
C GLN A 147 -30.58 27.91 80.74
N ARG A 148 -29.46 27.38 80.30
CA ARG A 148 -28.48 26.79 81.22
C ARG A 148 -27.97 27.78 82.24
N ARG A 149 -27.69 29.02 81.88
CA ARG A 149 -27.30 30.08 82.88
C ARG A 149 -28.41 30.46 83.82
N LEU A 150 -29.69 30.45 83.41
CA LEU A 150 -30.83 30.71 84.24
C LEU A 150 -31.10 29.57 85.22
N LEU A 151 -30.83 28.33 84.87
CA LEU A 151 -30.88 27.20 85.80
C LEU A 151 -29.81 27.30 86.85
N GLU A 152 -28.58 27.65 86.52
CA GLU A 152 -27.50 27.91 87.47
C GLU A 152 -27.86 28.98 88.50
N GLN A 153 -28.73 29.94 88.11
CA GLN A 153 -29.28 31.01 89.01
C GLN A 153 -30.58 30.61 89.69
N GLY A 154 -31.11 29.39 89.43
CA GLY A 154 -32.35 28.92 90.12
C GLY A 154 -33.65 29.42 89.49
N PHE A 155 -33.66 30.07 88.29
CA PHE A 155 -34.84 30.72 87.73
C PHE A 155 -35.69 29.75 86.87
N ILE A 156 -35.19 28.60 86.42
CA ILE A 156 -35.94 27.63 85.61
C ILE A 156 -35.83 26.21 86.25
N SER A 157 -36.70 25.29 85.74
CA SER A 157 -36.64 23.88 86.09
C SER A 157 -35.66 23.09 85.20
N GLN A 158 -35.16 21.94 85.76
CA GLN A 158 -34.33 20.99 84.99
C GLN A 158 -35.05 20.48 83.68
N GLN A 159 -36.39 20.34 83.75
CA GLN A 159 -37.20 19.88 82.64
C GLN A 159 -37.13 20.91 81.49
N ALA A 160 -37.26 22.21 81.83
CA ALA A 160 -37.15 23.27 80.78
C ALA A 160 -35.77 23.33 80.09
N LEU A 161 -34.68 23.06 80.86
CA LEU A 161 -33.34 22.93 80.24
C LEU A 161 -33.25 21.71 79.31
N ASN A 162 -33.78 20.54 79.79
CA ASN A 162 -33.76 19.32 78.96
C ASN A 162 -34.57 19.47 77.65
N GLU A 163 -35.67 20.23 77.68
CA GLU A 163 -36.47 20.54 76.48
C GLU A 163 -35.67 21.44 75.49
N ALA A 164 -34.98 22.46 76.02
CA ALA A 164 -34.15 23.35 75.22
C ALA A 164 -32.94 22.63 74.57
N GLU A 165 -32.34 21.69 75.41
CA GLU A 165 -31.24 20.85 74.89
C GLU A 165 -31.70 19.94 73.78
N ARG A 166 -32.83 19.24 73.91
CA ARG A 166 -33.40 18.42 72.86
C ARG A 166 -33.73 19.23 71.60
N SER A 167 -34.27 20.45 71.78
CA SER A 167 -34.57 21.33 70.69
C SER A 167 -33.28 21.76 69.93
N ALA A 168 -32.21 22.11 70.63
CA ALA A 168 -30.92 22.49 70.07
C ALA A 168 -30.29 21.31 69.30
N LEU A 169 -30.30 20.11 69.89
CA LEU A 169 -29.78 18.91 69.23
C LEU A 169 -30.60 18.55 67.99
N ALA A 170 -31.93 18.70 68.01
CA ALA A 170 -32.76 18.47 66.80
C ALA A 170 -32.49 19.47 65.72
N ALA A 171 -32.33 20.77 66.09
CA ALA A 171 -32.00 21.82 65.09
C ALA A 171 -30.58 21.60 64.42
N GLN A 172 -29.58 21.22 65.27
CA GLN A 172 -28.25 20.84 64.74
C GLN A 172 -28.30 19.65 63.81
N ALA A 173 -29.12 18.63 64.11
CA ALA A 173 -29.27 17.46 63.23
C ALA A 173 -29.84 17.89 61.84
N ARG A 174 -30.88 18.78 61.83
CA ARG A 174 -31.45 19.31 60.63
C ARG A 174 -30.44 20.17 59.80
N ALA A 175 -29.66 20.98 60.49
CA ALA A 175 -28.62 21.81 59.85
C ALA A 175 -27.56 20.93 59.18
N ARG A 176 -27.09 19.88 59.88
CA ARG A 176 -26.16 18.91 59.27
C ARG A 176 -26.75 18.19 58.03
N GLU A 177 -28.02 17.79 58.13
CA GLU A 177 -28.72 17.16 57.01
C GLU A 177 -28.80 18.10 55.80
N ALA A 178 -29.20 19.36 56.00
CA ALA A 178 -29.30 20.36 54.96
C ALA A 178 -27.91 20.68 54.35
N GLU A 179 -26.86 20.78 55.18
CA GLU A 179 -25.48 20.97 54.73
C GLU A 179 -24.98 19.82 53.87
N MET A 180 -25.28 18.55 54.27
CA MET A 180 -24.90 17.37 53.51
C MET A 180 -25.63 17.31 52.17
N ARG A 181 -26.91 17.73 52.10
CA ARG A 181 -27.66 17.85 50.84
C ARG A 181 -27.08 18.92 49.94
N ALA A 182 -26.73 20.07 50.47
CA ALA A 182 -26.09 21.14 49.69
C ALA A 182 -24.72 20.69 49.15
N LYS A 183 -23.88 20.06 49.97
CA LYS A 183 -22.58 19.49 49.52
C LYS A 183 -22.76 18.43 48.43
N ALA A 184 -23.75 17.55 48.56
CA ALA A 184 -24.06 16.55 47.55
C ALA A 184 -24.50 17.21 46.21
N GLY A 185 -25.24 18.32 46.28
CA GLY A 185 -25.64 19.10 45.12
C GLY A 185 -24.47 19.79 44.38
N VAL A 186 -23.44 20.18 45.12
CA VAL A 186 -22.24 20.84 44.56
C VAL A 186 -21.25 19.80 43.95
N ALA A 187 -21.27 18.54 44.45
CA ALA A 187 -20.32 17.51 44.00
C ALA A 187 -20.44 17.11 42.51
N GLY A 188 -21.40 17.68 41.77
CA GLY A 188 -21.63 17.35 40.36
C GLY A 188 -22.44 16.04 40.19
N GLY A 189 -22.39 15.50 38.99
CA GLY A 189 -23.08 14.24 38.70
C GLY A 189 -22.52 13.06 39.47
N ARG A 190 -23.34 12.05 39.70
CA ARG A 190 -22.92 10.81 40.38
C ARG A 190 -21.81 10.11 39.59
N PRO A 191 -20.66 9.77 40.18
CA PRO A 191 -19.52 9.21 39.44
C PRO A 191 -19.88 7.94 38.61
N GLY A 192 -20.84 7.15 39.08
CA GLY A 192 -21.35 5.98 38.36
C GLY A 192 -22.15 6.33 37.14
N GLU A 193 -22.98 7.37 37.19
CA GLU A 193 -23.79 7.84 36.07
C GLU A 193 -22.91 8.49 34.99
N VAL A 194 -21.96 9.32 35.41
CA VAL A 194 -20.97 9.94 34.48
C VAL A 194 -20.16 8.88 33.79
N ARG A 195 -19.69 7.85 34.50
CA ARG A 195 -18.94 6.74 33.90
C ARG A 195 -19.81 5.96 32.92
N ALA A 196 -21.03 5.60 33.28
CA ALA A 196 -21.95 4.89 32.40
C ALA A 196 -22.27 5.67 31.14
N ALA A 197 -22.48 6.99 31.23
CA ALA A 197 -22.67 7.86 30.06
C ALA A 197 -21.37 7.97 29.19
N GLY A 198 -20.21 7.99 29.84
CA GLY A 198 -18.91 7.94 29.14
C GLY A 198 -18.72 6.66 28.33
N GLU A 199 -19.06 5.50 28.91
CA GLU A 199 -19.02 4.21 28.20
C GLU A 199 -20.01 4.17 27.02
N GLN A 200 -21.20 4.77 27.18
CA GLN A 200 -22.14 4.89 26.05
C GLN A 200 -21.59 5.77 24.93
N LEU A 201 -20.93 6.89 25.24
CA LEU A 201 -20.27 7.72 24.24
C LEU A 201 -19.14 6.97 23.55
N ALA A 202 -18.32 6.23 24.30
CA ALA A 202 -17.25 5.41 23.73
C ALA A 202 -17.81 4.34 22.75
N ALA A 203 -18.89 3.67 23.13
CA ALA A 203 -19.57 2.68 22.28
C ALA A 203 -20.15 3.33 21.01
N ALA A 204 -20.80 4.49 21.11
CA ALA A 204 -21.34 5.22 19.96
C ALA A 204 -20.23 5.72 19.02
N SER A 205 -19.12 6.20 19.56
CA SER A 205 -17.96 6.62 18.78
C SER A 205 -17.31 5.47 18.02
N ALA A 206 -17.21 4.29 18.64
CA ALA A 206 -16.73 3.07 17.99
C ALA A 206 -17.66 2.62 16.86
N ALA A 207 -18.97 2.70 17.05
CA ALA A 207 -19.97 2.41 16.02
C ALA A 207 -19.87 3.39 14.83
N LEU A 208 -19.66 4.68 15.10
CA LEU A 208 -19.43 5.68 14.07
C LEU A 208 -18.16 5.38 13.26
N ASN A 209 -17.07 5.05 13.90
CA ASN A 209 -15.82 4.68 13.23
C ASN A 209 -16.00 3.45 12.35
N GLN A 210 -16.71 2.44 12.80
CA GLN A 210 -17.07 1.28 11.99
C GLN A 210 -17.86 1.69 10.74
N GLY A 211 -18.84 2.59 10.89
CA GLY A 211 -19.60 3.13 9.76
C GLY A 211 -18.73 3.85 8.74
N LYS A 212 -17.79 4.69 9.21
CA LYS A 212 -16.84 5.40 8.34
C LYS A 212 -15.93 4.44 7.57
N ILE A 213 -15.49 3.33 8.19
CA ILE A 213 -14.72 2.28 7.51
C ILE A 213 -15.54 1.64 6.40
N VAL A 214 -16.80 1.31 6.66
CA VAL A 214 -17.70 0.74 5.62
C VAL A 214 -17.90 1.75 4.49
N LEU A 215 -18.14 3.01 4.79
CA LEU A 215 -18.26 4.06 3.80
C LEU A 215 -16.96 4.25 2.99
N SER A 216 -15.79 4.16 3.61
CA SER A 216 -14.52 4.28 2.89
C SER A 216 -14.32 3.16 1.85
N ARG A 217 -14.90 1.97 2.06
CA ARG A 217 -14.83 0.84 1.12
C ARG A 217 -15.63 1.06 -0.17
N THR A 218 -16.53 2.05 -0.20
CA THR A 218 -17.21 2.46 -1.44
C THR A 218 -16.28 3.18 -2.42
N LYS A 219 -15.13 3.66 -1.94
CA LYS A 219 -14.11 4.31 -2.74
C LYS A 219 -13.02 3.30 -3.10
N ILE A 220 -12.89 3.02 -4.38
CA ILE A 220 -11.85 2.14 -4.90
C ILE A 220 -10.64 3.01 -5.18
N VAL A 221 -9.56 2.80 -4.43
CA VAL A 221 -8.33 3.59 -4.51
C VAL A 221 -7.15 2.73 -4.96
N ALA A 222 -6.13 3.37 -5.52
CA ALA A 222 -4.88 2.72 -5.88
C ALA A 222 -4.08 2.37 -4.63
N PRO A 223 -3.73 1.10 -4.37
CA PRO A 223 -2.92 0.73 -3.20
C PRO A 223 -1.46 1.20 -3.32
N VAL A 224 -0.97 1.36 -4.53
CA VAL A 224 0.39 1.83 -4.86
C VAL A 224 0.34 2.81 -6.02
N GLY A 225 1.36 3.65 -6.15
CA GLY A 225 1.53 4.49 -7.34
C GLY A 225 1.98 3.67 -8.55
N GLY A 226 1.53 4.04 -9.75
CA GLY A 226 1.89 3.32 -10.96
C GLY A 226 1.10 3.75 -12.18
N ILE A 227 1.04 2.87 -13.18
CA ILE A 227 0.25 3.04 -14.41
C ILE A 227 -0.85 1.99 -14.44
N ILE A 228 -2.04 2.39 -14.83
CA ILE A 228 -3.18 1.48 -15.08
C ILE A 228 -2.89 0.66 -16.35
N MET A 229 -2.71 -0.64 -16.22
CA MET A 229 -2.55 -1.54 -17.37
C MET A 229 -3.88 -1.89 -18.03
N THR A 230 -4.86 -2.30 -17.19
CA THR A 230 -6.18 -2.70 -17.67
C THR A 230 -7.27 -2.18 -16.74
N ARG A 231 -8.41 -1.89 -17.34
CA ARG A 231 -9.67 -1.55 -16.67
C ARG A 231 -10.74 -2.53 -17.11
N SER A 232 -11.30 -3.27 -16.17
CA SER A 232 -12.34 -4.28 -16.41
C SER A 232 -13.68 -3.89 -15.78
N VAL A 233 -13.90 -2.61 -15.52
CA VAL A 233 -15.11 -2.08 -14.87
C VAL A 233 -15.59 -0.84 -15.60
N ASN A 234 -16.93 -0.70 -15.72
CA ASN A 234 -17.59 0.46 -16.35
C ASN A 234 -18.59 1.10 -15.37
N PRO A 235 -18.89 2.38 -15.56
CA PRO A 235 -20.00 3.00 -14.85
C PRO A 235 -21.31 2.25 -15.15
N GLY A 236 -22.07 1.95 -14.09
CA GLY A 236 -23.31 1.18 -14.18
C GLY A 236 -23.16 -0.32 -13.89
N ASP A 237 -21.96 -0.86 -13.90
CA ASP A 237 -21.70 -2.26 -13.55
C ASP A 237 -22.14 -2.55 -12.10
N ILE A 238 -22.66 -3.76 -11.88
CA ILE A 238 -23.03 -4.24 -10.55
C ILE A 238 -21.97 -5.21 -10.08
N LEU A 239 -21.27 -4.84 -9.00
CA LEU A 239 -20.27 -5.66 -8.36
C LEU A 239 -20.95 -6.58 -7.33
N GLY A 240 -20.84 -7.88 -7.53
CA GLY A 240 -21.39 -8.87 -6.60
C GLY A 240 -20.39 -9.29 -5.53
N SER A 241 -20.89 -9.89 -4.45
CA SER A 241 -20.10 -10.47 -3.36
C SER A 241 -19.70 -11.93 -3.61
N ASN A 242 -19.56 -12.35 -4.87
CA ASN A 242 -19.18 -13.71 -5.21
C ASN A 242 -17.80 -14.04 -4.64
N ALA A 243 -17.55 -15.31 -4.33
CA ALA A 243 -16.32 -15.82 -3.72
C ALA A 243 -15.02 -15.42 -4.46
N ILE A 244 -15.13 -15.02 -5.72
CA ILE A 244 -14.05 -14.47 -6.54
C ILE A 244 -14.48 -13.08 -7.01
N ALA A 245 -14.16 -12.05 -6.23
CA ALA A 245 -14.36 -10.67 -6.66
C ALA A 245 -13.56 -10.40 -7.94
N PRO A 246 -14.19 -9.83 -9.00
CA PRO A 246 -13.48 -9.57 -10.25
C PRO A 246 -12.36 -8.53 -10.05
N THR A 247 -11.26 -8.70 -10.76
CA THR A 247 -10.21 -7.68 -10.83
C THR A 247 -10.73 -6.48 -11.62
N LEU A 248 -10.84 -5.33 -10.99
CA LEU A 248 -11.33 -4.10 -11.61
C LEU A 248 -10.25 -3.34 -12.37
N PHE A 249 -9.07 -3.26 -11.75
CA PHE A 249 -7.91 -2.61 -12.34
C PHE A 249 -6.66 -3.46 -12.11
N ARG A 250 -5.74 -3.39 -13.07
CA ARG A 250 -4.38 -3.89 -12.90
C ARG A 250 -3.42 -2.73 -13.01
N LEU A 251 -2.57 -2.58 -11.99
CA LEU A 251 -1.57 -1.52 -11.90
C LEU A 251 -0.17 -2.10 -11.94
N VAL A 252 0.75 -1.32 -12.47
CA VAL A 252 2.17 -1.64 -12.46
C VAL A 252 2.98 -0.40 -12.12
N ASN A 253 4.07 -0.56 -11.39
CA ASN A 253 5.05 0.49 -11.24
C ASN A 253 6.10 0.39 -12.37
N PRO A 254 6.10 1.32 -13.35
CA PRO A 254 7.02 1.26 -14.48
C PRO A 254 8.47 1.61 -14.12
N GLU A 255 8.71 2.19 -12.95
CA GLU A 255 10.06 2.59 -12.50
C GLU A 255 10.80 1.43 -11.84
N ARG A 256 10.07 0.37 -11.45
CA ARG A 256 10.61 -0.81 -10.79
C ARG A 256 10.40 -2.04 -11.67
N ILE A 257 11.25 -2.14 -12.70
CA ILE A 257 11.24 -3.24 -13.66
C ILE A 257 12.53 -4.05 -13.57
N GLU A 258 12.43 -5.33 -13.83
CA GLU A 258 13.54 -6.25 -14.04
C GLU A 258 13.27 -7.08 -15.31
N VAL A 259 14.26 -7.76 -15.81
CA VAL A 259 14.11 -8.66 -16.95
C VAL A 259 14.18 -10.10 -16.46
N ARG A 260 13.12 -10.86 -16.68
CA ARG A 260 13.10 -12.30 -16.48
C ARG A 260 13.71 -12.97 -17.71
N LEU A 261 14.69 -13.82 -17.47
CA LEU A 261 15.41 -14.62 -18.44
C LEU A 261 14.99 -16.07 -18.33
N GLU A 262 14.73 -16.74 -19.42
CA GLU A 262 14.50 -18.19 -19.45
C GLU A 262 15.74 -18.89 -20.05
N LEU A 263 16.59 -19.36 -19.17
CA LEU A 263 17.81 -20.09 -19.52
C LEU A 263 17.48 -21.56 -19.82
N GLU A 264 17.86 -22.08 -20.96
CA GLU A 264 17.74 -23.52 -21.23
C GLU A 264 18.52 -24.32 -20.20
N GLU A 265 17.93 -25.42 -19.70
CA GLU A 265 18.49 -26.23 -18.62
C GLU A 265 19.95 -26.61 -18.87
N LEU A 266 20.29 -27.00 -20.10
CA LEU A 266 21.65 -27.39 -20.48
C LEU A 266 22.67 -26.26 -20.40
N LEU A 267 22.22 -25.02 -20.58
CA LEU A 267 23.05 -23.82 -20.58
C LEU A 267 23.03 -23.08 -19.24
N ALA A 268 22.06 -23.39 -18.40
CA ALA A 268 21.83 -22.68 -17.12
C ALA A 268 23.04 -22.80 -16.16
N SER A 269 23.78 -23.91 -16.21
CA SER A 269 25.00 -24.11 -15.40
C SER A 269 26.16 -23.20 -15.77
N ARG A 270 26.11 -22.56 -16.94
CA ARG A 270 27.15 -21.62 -17.43
C ARG A 270 26.87 -20.18 -17.03
N VAL A 271 25.72 -19.91 -16.43
CA VAL A 271 25.29 -18.58 -16.01
C VAL A 271 25.42 -18.46 -14.49
N ALA A 272 26.03 -17.39 -14.03
CA ALA A 272 26.20 -17.07 -12.61
C ALA A 272 25.67 -15.66 -12.31
N ILE A 273 25.36 -15.40 -11.05
CA ILE A 273 24.96 -14.07 -10.58
C ILE A 273 26.12 -13.09 -10.81
N GLY A 274 25.81 -11.88 -11.27
CA GLY A 274 26.76 -10.82 -11.58
C GLY A 274 27.26 -10.80 -13.02
N LEU A 275 26.96 -11.82 -13.85
CA LEU A 275 27.37 -11.82 -15.24
C LEU A 275 26.64 -10.73 -16.04
N PRO A 276 27.35 -10.05 -16.95
CA PRO A 276 26.77 -9.02 -17.81
C PRO A 276 25.82 -9.64 -18.81
N VAL A 277 24.71 -8.96 -19.03
CA VAL A 277 23.65 -9.31 -20.00
C VAL A 277 23.46 -8.15 -20.96
N THR A 278 23.40 -8.45 -22.24
CA THR A 278 23.03 -7.51 -23.28
C THR A 278 21.67 -7.89 -23.86
N PHE A 279 20.75 -6.95 -23.89
CA PHE A 279 19.40 -7.16 -24.40
C PHE A 279 19.28 -6.62 -25.83
N VAL A 280 18.67 -7.42 -26.68
CA VAL A 280 18.38 -7.08 -28.07
C VAL A 280 16.90 -7.38 -28.39
N LEU A 281 16.38 -6.79 -29.44
CA LEU A 281 15.08 -7.18 -29.96
C LEU A 281 15.15 -8.59 -30.55
N PRO A 282 14.09 -9.39 -30.51
CA PRO A 282 14.06 -10.73 -31.09
C PRO A 282 14.49 -10.71 -32.56
N GLY A 283 15.54 -11.48 -32.89
CA GLY A 283 16.15 -11.50 -34.21
C GLY A 283 16.98 -10.26 -34.58
N GLY A 284 17.10 -9.27 -33.70
CA GLY A 284 17.92 -8.08 -33.88
C GLY A 284 19.37 -8.29 -33.46
N LYS A 285 20.24 -7.36 -33.86
CA LYS A 285 21.67 -7.33 -33.49
C LYS A 285 22.05 -6.08 -32.69
N VAL A 286 21.17 -5.09 -32.67
CA VAL A 286 21.43 -3.79 -32.03
C VAL A 286 21.02 -3.90 -30.54
N PRO A 287 21.92 -3.60 -29.59
CA PRO A 287 21.59 -3.59 -28.16
C PRO A 287 20.57 -2.49 -27.84
N VAL A 288 19.48 -2.89 -27.18
CA VAL A 288 18.45 -1.98 -26.67
C VAL A 288 18.57 -1.72 -25.17
N GLY A 289 19.40 -2.52 -24.49
CA GLY A 289 19.68 -2.33 -23.07
C GLY A 289 20.78 -3.25 -22.58
N ARG A 290 21.23 -3.01 -21.35
CA ARG A 290 22.24 -3.82 -20.66
C ARG A 290 21.82 -4.05 -19.22
N GLY A 291 22.37 -5.09 -18.62
CA GLY A 291 22.14 -5.39 -17.21
C GLY A 291 23.13 -6.43 -16.69
N LYS A 292 22.89 -6.89 -15.47
CA LYS A 292 23.62 -7.98 -14.83
C LYS A 292 22.64 -8.98 -14.23
N VAL A 293 22.97 -10.25 -14.26
CA VAL A 293 22.18 -11.28 -13.58
C VAL A 293 22.18 -11.02 -12.08
N THR A 294 21.01 -10.77 -11.51
CA THR A 294 20.81 -10.46 -10.09
C THR A 294 20.42 -11.68 -9.27
N ARG A 295 19.66 -12.59 -9.89
CA ARG A 295 19.06 -13.74 -9.22
C ARG A 295 18.87 -14.89 -10.21
N ILE A 296 19.00 -16.11 -9.73
CA ILE A 296 18.74 -17.34 -10.51
C ILE A 296 17.83 -18.24 -9.66
N ALA A 297 16.76 -18.77 -10.26
CA ALA A 297 15.84 -19.67 -9.57
C ALA A 297 16.55 -20.97 -9.16
N PRO A 298 16.21 -21.53 -7.99
CA PRO A 298 16.75 -22.83 -7.57
C PRO A 298 16.13 -24.02 -8.32
N GLN A 299 15.00 -23.81 -9.01
CA GLN A 299 14.24 -24.83 -9.70
C GLN A 299 14.16 -24.59 -11.21
N VAL A 300 13.87 -25.63 -11.96
CA VAL A 300 13.52 -25.56 -13.38
C VAL A 300 12.01 -25.60 -13.54
N GLU A 301 11.50 -24.97 -14.59
CA GLU A 301 10.07 -24.91 -14.91
C GLU A 301 9.85 -25.02 -16.43
N LYS A 302 8.60 -25.20 -16.83
CA LYS A 302 8.26 -25.16 -18.25
C LYS A 302 8.45 -23.76 -18.81
N ARG A 303 8.92 -23.65 -20.04
CA ARG A 303 9.04 -22.38 -20.74
C ARG A 303 7.69 -21.66 -20.81
N THR A 304 7.70 -20.37 -20.52
CA THR A 304 6.51 -19.51 -20.59
C THR A 304 6.66 -18.39 -21.60
N ILE A 305 7.88 -17.89 -21.81
CA ILE A 305 8.15 -16.82 -22.78
C ILE A 305 8.20 -17.44 -24.17
N GLY A 306 7.28 -17.01 -25.06
CA GLY A 306 7.22 -17.49 -26.45
C GLY A 306 6.68 -18.90 -26.63
N ALA A 307 6.00 -19.47 -25.64
CA ALA A 307 5.38 -20.79 -25.74
C ALA A 307 4.33 -20.92 -26.86
N ASP A 308 3.72 -19.81 -27.26
CA ASP A 308 2.73 -19.73 -28.36
C ASP A 308 3.37 -19.71 -29.77
N ASP A 309 4.69 -19.60 -29.88
CA ASP A 309 5.37 -19.63 -31.16
C ASP A 309 5.59 -21.08 -31.60
N ALA A 310 4.96 -21.47 -32.71
CA ALA A 310 5.05 -22.83 -33.26
C ALA A 310 6.50 -23.28 -33.59
N ARG A 311 7.45 -22.34 -33.66
CA ARG A 311 8.88 -22.60 -33.89
C ARG A 311 9.63 -22.96 -32.60
N VAL A 312 9.03 -22.72 -31.43
CA VAL A 312 9.62 -22.97 -30.12
C VAL A 312 8.97 -24.20 -29.52
N ARG A 313 9.78 -25.17 -29.05
CA ARG A 313 9.26 -26.33 -28.35
C ARG A 313 8.68 -25.91 -27.00
N ALA A 314 7.35 -25.92 -26.86
CA ALA A 314 6.65 -25.53 -25.65
C ALA A 314 7.01 -26.41 -24.42
N ASP A 315 7.45 -27.63 -24.62
CA ASP A 315 7.83 -28.58 -23.57
C ASP A 315 9.29 -28.47 -23.08
N SER A 316 10.04 -27.45 -23.54
CA SER A 316 11.41 -27.28 -23.07
C SER A 316 11.44 -26.76 -21.62
N MET A 317 12.28 -27.43 -20.81
CA MET A 317 12.53 -26.99 -19.42
C MET A 317 13.53 -25.85 -19.41
N VAL A 318 13.23 -24.84 -18.62
CA VAL A 318 14.05 -23.64 -18.46
C VAL A 318 14.31 -23.35 -17.00
N ARG A 319 15.44 -22.72 -16.71
CA ARG A 319 15.76 -22.19 -15.40
C ARG A 319 15.58 -20.67 -15.42
N PRO A 320 14.61 -20.10 -14.68
CA PRO A 320 14.44 -18.67 -14.61
C PRO A 320 15.63 -17.97 -13.95
N ALA A 321 15.99 -16.84 -14.52
CA ALA A 321 16.92 -15.91 -13.90
C ALA A 321 16.38 -14.47 -14.06
N TRP A 322 16.87 -13.56 -13.27
CA TRP A 322 16.47 -12.15 -13.33
C TRP A 322 17.72 -11.28 -13.47
N SER A 323 17.54 -10.20 -14.17
CA SER A 323 18.57 -9.20 -14.41
C SER A 323 18.00 -7.81 -14.17
N ASP A 324 18.82 -6.89 -13.68
CA ASP A 324 18.52 -5.48 -13.79
C ASP A 324 18.46 -5.06 -15.27
N PHE A 325 17.83 -3.93 -15.55
CA PHE A 325 17.66 -3.42 -16.89
C PHE A 325 17.98 -1.93 -16.94
N THR A 326 18.95 -1.59 -17.78
CA THR A 326 19.28 -0.21 -18.13
C THR A 326 19.10 -0.04 -19.63
N PRO A 327 18.12 0.74 -20.10
CA PRO A 327 17.92 0.97 -21.53
C PRO A 327 19.11 1.66 -22.15
N ALA A 328 19.37 1.39 -23.43
CA ALA A 328 20.47 2.01 -24.16
C ALA A 328 20.24 3.53 -24.35
N ASN A 329 18.99 3.93 -24.62
CA ASN A 329 18.57 5.33 -24.63
C ASN A 329 17.60 5.56 -23.49
N LYS A 330 17.77 6.67 -22.77
CA LYS A 330 16.89 7.02 -21.62
C LYS A 330 15.44 7.25 -22.01
N ASP A 331 15.19 7.62 -23.26
CA ASP A 331 13.85 7.90 -23.79
C ASP A 331 13.11 6.63 -24.27
N ASP A 332 13.80 5.48 -24.33
CA ASP A 332 13.19 4.21 -24.71
C ASP A 332 12.35 3.66 -23.56
N ALA A 333 11.02 3.84 -23.62
CA ALA A 333 10.08 3.26 -22.71
C ALA A 333 9.65 1.86 -23.19
N PHE A 334 10.09 0.83 -22.50
CA PHE A 334 9.68 -0.54 -22.81
C PHE A 334 8.45 -0.92 -21.96
N PRO A 335 7.35 -1.36 -22.60
CA PRO A 335 6.17 -1.77 -21.85
C PRO A 335 6.44 -3.06 -21.06
N VAL A 336 5.70 -3.26 -19.99
CA VAL A 336 5.70 -4.52 -19.23
C VAL A 336 5.25 -5.66 -20.15
N ASN A 337 5.81 -6.84 -19.94
CA ASN A 337 5.65 -8.02 -20.79
C ASN A 337 6.29 -7.89 -22.20
N PHE A 338 7.09 -6.86 -22.43
CA PHE A 338 7.83 -6.74 -23.69
C PHE A 338 8.87 -7.86 -23.80
N ARG A 339 8.88 -8.53 -24.95
CA ARG A 339 9.82 -9.64 -25.22
C ARG A 339 11.14 -9.11 -25.74
N LEU A 340 12.22 -9.65 -25.22
CA LEU A 340 13.59 -9.38 -25.58
C LEU A 340 14.34 -10.70 -25.80
N GLU A 341 15.49 -10.61 -26.40
CA GLU A 341 16.49 -11.67 -26.42
C GLU A 341 17.68 -11.23 -25.57
N ALA A 342 18.10 -12.08 -24.64
CA ALA A 342 19.20 -11.79 -23.74
C ALA A 342 20.45 -12.54 -24.15
N TRP A 343 21.55 -11.84 -24.28
CA TRP A 343 22.87 -12.40 -24.53
C TRP A 343 23.69 -12.33 -23.25
N VAL A 344 23.83 -13.45 -22.58
CA VAL A 344 24.62 -13.57 -21.36
C VAL A 344 26.04 -14.01 -21.73
N GLN A 345 27.05 -13.28 -21.28
CA GLN A 345 28.43 -13.72 -21.42
C GLN A 345 28.69 -14.85 -20.41
N PRO A 346 28.98 -16.08 -20.88
CA PRO A 346 29.19 -17.19 -19.97
C PRO A 346 30.48 -16.98 -19.20
N PHE A 347 30.57 -17.59 -18.03
CA PHE A 347 31.78 -17.66 -17.24
C PHE A 347 32.84 -18.42 -18.07
N SER A 348 33.92 -17.76 -18.48
CA SER A 348 35.03 -18.43 -19.13
C SER A 348 35.72 -19.35 -18.11
N ALA A 349 35.75 -20.63 -18.37
CA ALA A 349 36.31 -21.66 -17.47
C ALA A 349 37.83 -21.50 -17.21
N SER A 350 38.49 -20.50 -17.83
CA SER A 350 39.93 -20.28 -17.73
C SER A 350 40.41 -19.78 -16.37
N LEU A 351 39.52 -19.42 -15.44
CA LEU A 351 39.90 -18.92 -14.10
C LEU A 351 39.83 -19.95 -12.98
N ARG A 352 39.51 -21.22 -13.27
CA ARG A 352 39.48 -22.29 -12.23
C ARG A 352 40.84 -22.92 -11.92
N HIS A 353 41.93 -22.57 -12.61
CA HIS A 353 43.26 -23.16 -12.42
C HIS A 353 44.25 -22.31 -11.64
N SER A 354 43.85 -21.25 -10.95
CA SER A 354 44.77 -20.43 -10.17
C SER A 354 44.40 -20.30 -8.69
N ARG A 355 43.69 -21.28 -8.15
CA ARG A 355 43.47 -21.42 -6.70
C ARG A 355 43.51 -22.90 -6.31
N ASP A 356 44.66 -23.45 -6.42
CA ASP A 356 45.17 -24.62 -5.64
C ASP A 356 46.56 -24.28 -5.14
#